data_c83c2881b7fa11386ab6cc8a4070c824
#
_entry.id   c83c2881b7fa11386ab6cc8a4070c824
#
_cell.length_a   1.000
_cell.length_b   1.000
_cell.length_c   1.000
_cell.angle_alpha   90.00
_cell.angle_beta   90.00
_cell.angle_gamma   90.00
#
_symmetry.space_group_name_H-M   'P 1'
#
loop_
_entity.id
_entity.type
_entity.pdbx_description
1 polymer ?
#
loop_
_entity_poly.entity_id
_entity_poly.type
_entity_poly.pdbx_seq_one_letter_code
_entity_poly.pdbx_strand_id
1 'polypeptide(L)'
;MELSRPLLSWFDTNKRILPFRENNKPYNVWISEVMLQQTKVDTVIPYFNEWIQKFPNINSVADASEKSILKSWEGLGYYSRCRNFHRAAKIIVKEYNSIIPDTWDEFRPLPGVGDYTAGAVLSIAFNKNYVAIDGNVKRVMARLTGRKKLSKYNQNYIKSSLNKHIDKKRPGDFNQALMELGACICLPKIPLCLQCPINSYCQAYKRGNPSDYPKKSIKKKIPTYLFVGGVVKV
;
A
#
# COMPACT_ATOMS: atom_id res chain seq x y z
N MET A 1 21.22 -0.98 14.55
CA MET A 1 21.21 -2.05 13.54
C MET A 1 20.76 -1.41 12.23
N GLU A 2 21.64 -1.31 11.28
CA GLU A 2 21.43 -0.53 10.06
C GLU A 2 20.73 -1.40 9.00
N LEU A 3 19.41 -1.57 9.18
CA LEU A 3 18.56 -2.40 8.30
C LEU A 3 18.41 -1.80 6.89
N SER A 4 18.40 -0.47 6.81
CA SER A 4 18.10 0.27 5.56
C SER A 4 19.15 0.00 4.48
N ARG A 5 20.44 -0.01 4.81
CA ARG A 5 21.51 -0.14 3.82
C ARG A 5 21.44 -1.42 2.98
N PRO A 6 21.44 -2.65 3.54
CA PRO A 6 21.35 -3.86 2.71
C PRO A 6 20.00 -3.97 1.98
N LEU A 7 18.92 -3.47 2.58
CA LEU A 7 17.59 -3.47 1.96
C LEU A 7 17.54 -2.55 0.74
N LEU A 8 18.06 -1.33 0.84
CA LEU A 8 18.09 -0.36 -0.27
C LEU A 8 19.04 -0.80 -1.38
N SER A 9 20.23 -1.32 -1.04
CA SER A 9 21.16 -1.87 -2.03
C SER A 9 20.50 -2.99 -2.85
N TRP A 10 19.78 -3.91 -2.20
CA TRP A 10 19.01 -4.94 -2.89
C TRP A 10 17.89 -4.34 -3.77
N PHE A 11 17.16 -3.35 -3.26
CA PHE A 11 16.06 -2.72 -3.98
C PHE A 11 16.54 -2.04 -5.26
N ASP A 12 17.67 -1.35 -5.21
CA ASP A 12 18.23 -0.65 -6.36
C ASP A 12 18.51 -1.58 -7.55
N THR A 13 18.89 -2.84 -7.28
CA THR A 13 19.22 -3.84 -8.30
C THR A 13 18.07 -4.78 -8.66
N ASN A 14 17.09 -4.96 -7.78
CA ASN A 14 16.06 -6.00 -7.94
C ASN A 14 14.62 -5.49 -8.04
N LYS A 15 14.40 -4.17 -7.92
CA LYS A 15 13.04 -3.61 -8.01
C LYS A 15 12.43 -3.85 -9.37
N ARG A 16 11.18 -4.28 -9.41
CA ARG A 16 10.41 -4.41 -10.65
C ARG A 16 10.24 -3.03 -11.31
N ILE A 17 10.35 -3.01 -12.64
CA ILE A 17 10.00 -1.84 -13.45
C ILE A 17 8.48 -1.79 -13.53
N LEU A 18 7.88 -0.73 -12.99
CA LEU A 18 6.44 -0.57 -12.92
C LEU A 18 6.07 0.86 -13.37
N PRO A 19 5.03 1.05 -14.20
CA PRO A 19 4.71 2.36 -14.80
C PRO A 19 4.45 3.45 -13.75
N PHE A 20 3.92 3.09 -12.61
CA PHE A 20 3.68 4.02 -11.49
C PHE A 20 4.93 4.32 -10.64
N ARG A 21 6.10 3.75 -10.99
CA ARG A 21 7.42 4.03 -10.39
C ARG A 21 8.35 4.85 -11.30
N GLU A 22 7.94 5.11 -12.54
CA GLU A 22 8.74 5.86 -13.50
C GLU A 22 8.94 7.32 -13.09
N ASN A 23 7.94 7.87 -12.42
CA ASN A 23 8.03 9.20 -11.85
C ASN A 23 7.31 9.24 -10.50
N ASN A 24 7.82 10.07 -9.60
CA ASN A 24 7.26 10.25 -8.26
C ASN A 24 6.23 11.41 -8.20
N LYS A 25 5.50 11.69 -9.30
CA LYS A 25 4.44 12.71 -9.29
C LYS A 25 3.38 12.33 -8.25
N PRO A 26 3.02 13.24 -7.32
CA PRO A 26 2.10 12.92 -6.22
C PRO A 26 0.77 12.31 -6.67
N TYR A 27 0.22 12.81 -7.77
CA TYR A 27 -1.00 12.28 -8.37
C TYR A 27 -0.85 10.82 -8.82
N ASN A 28 0.24 10.51 -9.54
CA ASN A 28 0.49 9.16 -10.05
C ASN A 28 0.72 8.15 -8.92
N VAL A 29 1.53 8.55 -7.94
CA VAL A 29 1.76 7.73 -6.74
C VAL A 29 0.44 7.49 -6.00
N TRP A 30 -0.37 8.52 -5.78
CA TRP A 30 -1.60 8.37 -5.02
C TRP A 30 -2.62 7.49 -5.72
N ILE A 31 -2.90 7.70 -7.00
CA ILE A 31 -3.86 6.84 -7.72
C ILE A 31 -3.39 5.38 -7.79
N SER A 32 -2.09 5.14 -8.02
CA SER A 32 -1.55 3.77 -8.03
C SER A 32 -1.71 3.09 -6.67
N GLU A 33 -1.42 3.79 -5.57
CA GLU A 33 -1.61 3.27 -4.22
C GLU A 33 -3.07 2.95 -3.90
N VAL A 34 -4.01 3.75 -4.41
CA VAL A 34 -5.45 3.46 -4.28
C VAL A 34 -5.85 2.24 -5.12
N MET A 35 -5.34 2.09 -6.33
CA MET A 35 -5.60 0.93 -7.17
C MET A 35 -5.02 -0.36 -6.60
N LEU A 36 -3.84 -0.31 -6.01
CA LEU A 36 -3.13 -1.45 -5.42
C LEU A 36 -3.76 -1.98 -4.12
N GLN A 37 -4.67 -1.23 -3.48
CA GLN A 37 -5.39 -1.73 -2.31
C GLN A 37 -6.17 -2.99 -2.64
N GLN A 38 -5.74 -4.15 -2.11
CA GLN A 38 -6.37 -5.47 -2.31
C GLN A 38 -6.44 -5.93 -3.78
N THR A 39 -5.64 -5.35 -4.66
CA THR A 39 -5.55 -5.72 -6.09
C THR A 39 -4.11 -6.07 -6.43
N LYS A 40 -3.90 -7.09 -7.26
CA LYS A 40 -2.57 -7.53 -7.69
C LYS A 40 -1.95 -6.50 -8.65
N VAL A 41 -0.63 -6.37 -8.59
CA VAL A 41 0.14 -5.44 -9.44
C VAL A 41 -0.15 -5.64 -10.92
N ASP A 42 -0.10 -6.88 -11.41
CA ASP A 42 -0.33 -7.20 -12.83
C ASP A 42 -1.74 -6.79 -13.31
N THR A 43 -2.72 -6.85 -12.42
CA THR A 43 -4.08 -6.35 -12.71
C THR A 43 -4.13 -4.83 -12.76
N VAL A 44 -3.35 -4.15 -11.90
CA VAL A 44 -3.37 -2.67 -11.80
C VAL A 44 -2.68 -2.00 -12.99
N ILE A 45 -1.62 -2.59 -13.54
CA ILE A 45 -0.82 -1.98 -14.62
C ILE A 45 -1.68 -1.47 -15.79
N PRO A 46 -2.52 -2.27 -16.45
CA PRO A 46 -3.34 -1.77 -17.56
C PRO A 46 -4.31 -0.67 -17.13
N TYR A 47 -4.96 -0.82 -15.99
CA TYR A 47 -5.88 0.20 -15.46
C TYR A 47 -5.20 1.53 -15.16
N PHE A 48 -3.99 1.47 -14.59
CA PHE A 48 -3.21 2.69 -14.32
C PHE A 48 -2.87 3.42 -15.61
N ASN A 49 -2.41 2.72 -16.64
CA ASN A 49 -2.03 3.31 -17.92
C ASN A 49 -3.24 3.99 -18.61
N GLU A 50 -4.37 3.29 -18.69
CA GLU A 50 -5.62 3.85 -19.24
C GLU A 50 -6.13 5.03 -18.42
N TRP A 51 -6.02 4.93 -17.08
CA TRP A 51 -6.44 6.01 -16.18
C TRP A 51 -5.63 7.29 -16.41
N ILE A 52 -4.30 7.20 -16.47
CA ILE A 52 -3.43 8.36 -16.66
C ILE A 52 -3.62 9.00 -18.05
N GLN A 53 -3.91 8.20 -19.07
CA GLN A 53 -4.26 8.73 -20.40
C GLN A 53 -5.57 9.53 -20.37
N LYS A 54 -6.57 9.01 -19.68
CA LYS A 54 -7.91 9.63 -19.63
C LYS A 54 -8.00 10.76 -18.60
N PHE A 55 -7.32 10.62 -17.49
CA PHE A 55 -7.29 11.58 -16.37
C PHE A 55 -5.85 11.92 -16.01
N PRO A 56 -5.18 12.80 -16.79
CA PRO A 56 -3.74 13.06 -16.66
C PRO A 56 -3.34 13.81 -15.38
N ASN A 57 -4.29 14.39 -14.66
CA ASN A 57 -4.06 15.18 -13.46
C ASN A 57 -5.29 15.19 -12.53
N ILE A 58 -5.15 15.80 -11.37
CA ILE A 58 -6.20 15.84 -10.34
C ILE A 58 -7.43 16.65 -10.80
N ASN A 59 -7.25 17.69 -11.63
CA ASN A 59 -8.35 18.50 -12.16
C ASN A 59 -9.24 17.67 -13.07
N SER A 60 -8.65 16.91 -14.00
CA SER A 60 -9.41 16.04 -14.90
C SER A 60 -10.23 14.96 -14.16
N VAL A 61 -9.74 14.53 -12.99
CA VAL A 61 -10.54 13.64 -12.11
C VAL A 61 -11.67 14.39 -11.44
N ALA A 62 -11.42 15.57 -10.90
CA ALA A 62 -12.43 16.37 -10.19
C ALA A 62 -13.58 16.82 -11.11
N ASP A 63 -13.26 17.17 -12.35
CA ASP A 63 -14.22 17.67 -13.36
C ASP A 63 -15.03 16.54 -14.00
N ALA A 64 -14.54 15.29 -13.91
CA ALA A 64 -15.22 14.15 -14.51
C ALA A 64 -16.51 13.80 -13.77
N SER A 65 -17.51 13.29 -14.52
CA SER A 65 -18.72 12.73 -13.91
C SER A 65 -18.39 11.44 -13.15
N GLU A 66 -19.12 11.17 -12.07
CA GLU A 66 -18.95 9.92 -11.30
C GLU A 66 -19.13 8.70 -12.20
N LYS A 67 -20.04 8.75 -13.17
CA LYS A 67 -20.26 7.68 -14.17
C LYS A 67 -19.00 7.42 -14.99
N SER A 68 -18.30 8.46 -15.46
CA SER A 68 -17.04 8.33 -16.22
C SER A 68 -15.93 7.72 -15.39
N ILE A 69 -15.79 8.18 -14.14
CA ILE A 69 -14.80 7.67 -13.16
C ILE A 69 -15.05 6.19 -12.87
N LEU A 70 -16.30 5.81 -12.56
CA LEU A 70 -16.65 4.42 -12.26
C LEU A 70 -16.50 3.50 -13.49
N LYS A 71 -16.78 3.98 -14.70
CA LYS A 71 -16.55 3.21 -15.92
C LYS A 71 -15.09 2.88 -16.16
N SER A 72 -14.17 3.81 -15.86
CA SER A 72 -12.72 3.57 -15.96
C SER A 72 -12.17 2.69 -14.83
N TRP A 73 -12.98 2.41 -13.80
CA TRP A 73 -12.64 1.53 -12.67
C TRP A 73 -13.29 0.14 -12.79
N GLU A 74 -14.13 -0.08 -13.80
CA GLU A 74 -14.90 -1.30 -13.96
C GLU A 74 -13.98 -2.52 -14.04
N GLY A 75 -14.21 -3.54 -13.20
CA GLY A 75 -13.36 -4.72 -13.08
C GLY A 75 -12.34 -4.71 -11.94
N LEU A 76 -11.90 -3.55 -11.44
CA LEU A 76 -10.99 -3.48 -10.29
C LEU A 76 -11.66 -3.84 -8.95
N GLY A 77 -12.99 -3.73 -8.88
CA GLY A 77 -13.73 -3.97 -7.65
C GLY A 77 -13.53 -2.89 -6.57
N TYR A 78 -14.14 -3.10 -5.39
CA TYR A 78 -14.02 -2.16 -4.26
C TYR A 78 -14.25 -0.70 -4.67
N TYR A 79 -15.36 -0.42 -5.34
CA TYR A 79 -15.71 0.88 -5.95
C TYR A 79 -15.72 2.06 -4.98
N SER A 80 -15.83 1.80 -3.68
CA SER A 80 -15.69 2.83 -2.65
C SER A 80 -14.33 3.55 -2.70
N ARG A 81 -13.25 2.85 -3.13
CA ARG A 81 -11.93 3.46 -3.32
C ARG A 81 -11.97 4.54 -4.39
N CYS A 82 -12.56 4.19 -5.53
CA CYS A 82 -12.74 5.10 -6.67
C CYS A 82 -13.57 6.33 -6.28
N ARG A 83 -14.73 6.12 -5.64
CA ARG A 83 -15.60 7.22 -5.17
C ARG A 83 -14.89 8.12 -4.17
N ASN A 84 -14.15 7.53 -3.24
CA ASN A 84 -13.38 8.30 -2.25
C ASN A 84 -12.30 9.13 -2.92
N PHE A 85 -11.55 8.55 -3.88
CA PHE A 85 -10.53 9.27 -4.63
C PHE A 85 -11.13 10.43 -5.42
N HIS A 86 -12.27 10.23 -6.10
CA HIS A 86 -12.99 11.28 -6.82
C HIS A 86 -13.45 12.42 -5.88
N ARG A 87 -14.00 12.07 -4.70
CA ARG A 87 -14.37 13.08 -3.70
C ARG A 87 -13.16 13.85 -3.19
N ALA A 88 -12.05 13.16 -2.92
CA ALA A 88 -10.82 13.79 -2.49
C ALA A 88 -10.24 14.72 -3.57
N ALA A 89 -10.30 14.33 -4.85
CA ALA A 89 -9.89 15.18 -5.96
C ALA A 89 -10.67 16.50 -6.00
N LYS A 90 -11.99 16.45 -5.80
CA LYS A 90 -12.83 17.67 -5.75
C LYS A 90 -12.45 18.60 -4.58
N ILE A 91 -12.13 18.02 -3.42
CA ILE A 91 -11.67 18.79 -2.25
C ILE A 91 -10.34 19.46 -2.59
N ILE A 92 -9.38 18.73 -3.19
CA ILE A 92 -8.07 19.29 -3.55
C ILE A 92 -8.20 20.44 -4.54
N VAL A 93 -9.05 20.30 -5.55
CA VAL A 93 -9.26 21.38 -6.52
C VAL A 93 -9.88 22.61 -5.85
N LYS A 94 -10.88 22.38 -4.97
CA LYS A 94 -11.63 23.47 -4.33
C LYS A 94 -10.88 24.17 -3.20
N GLU A 95 -10.17 23.41 -2.35
CA GLU A 95 -9.63 23.89 -1.09
C GLU A 95 -8.10 24.04 -1.09
N TYR A 96 -7.41 23.35 -2.03
CA TYR A 96 -5.96 23.33 -2.09
C TYR A 96 -5.40 23.82 -3.45
N ASN A 97 -6.20 24.56 -4.23
CA ASN A 97 -5.79 25.11 -5.54
C ASN A 97 -5.17 24.04 -6.47
N SER A 98 -5.72 22.85 -6.49
CA SER A 98 -5.23 21.69 -7.27
C SER A 98 -3.84 21.18 -6.86
N ILE A 99 -3.29 21.62 -5.74
CA ILE A 99 -2.02 21.16 -5.19
C ILE A 99 -2.28 20.05 -4.17
N ILE A 100 -1.74 18.87 -4.40
CA ILE A 100 -1.86 17.75 -3.44
C ILE A 100 -1.06 18.10 -2.19
N PRO A 101 -1.68 18.10 -0.98
CA PRO A 101 -0.99 18.44 0.25
C PRO A 101 0.19 17.52 0.56
N ASP A 102 1.29 18.08 1.04
CA ASP A 102 2.53 17.37 1.38
C ASP A 102 2.74 17.20 2.89
N THR A 103 1.74 17.55 3.70
CA THR A 103 1.73 17.37 5.15
C THR A 103 0.77 16.27 5.57
N TRP A 104 1.07 15.63 6.71
CA TRP A 104 0.21 14.58 7.27
C TRP A 104 -1.16 15.11 7.66
N ASP A 105 -1.20 16.28 8.29
CA ASP A 105 -2.41 16.85 8.87
C ASP A 105 -3.42 17.31 7.80
N GLU A 106 -2.94 17.66 6.62
CA GLU A 106 -3.80 18.05 5.48
C GLU A 106 -4.15 16.87 4.59
N PHE A 107 -3.21 15.93 4.34
CA PHE A 107 -3.44 14.83 3.40
C PHE A 107 -4.22 13.68 4.03
N ARG A 108 -3.94 13.32 5.29
CA ARG A 108 -4.56 12.18 5.99
C ARG A 108 -6.09 12.30 6.16
N PRO A 109 -6.69 13.50 6.37
CA PRO A 109 -8.13 13.66 6.49
C PRO A 109 -8.91 13.48 5.18
N LEU A 110 -8.26 13.48 4.02
CA LEU A 110 -8.93 13.36 2.74
C LEU A 110 -9.69 12.02 2.61
N PRO A 111 -10.84 12.00 1.90
CA PRO A 111 -11.64 10.79 1.71
C PRO A 111 -10.82 9.62 1.16
N GLY A 112 -10.87 8.47 1.84
CA GLY A 112 -10.17 7.25 1.44
C GLY A 112 -8.68 7.21 1.76
N VAL A 113 -8.11 8.25 2.35
CA VAL A 113 -6.72 8.28 2.79
C VAL A 113 -6.60 7.73 4.20
N GLY A 114 -6.07 6.51 4.31
CA GLY A 114 -5.69 5.90 5.58
C GLY A 114 -4.21 6.15 5.92
N ASP A 115 -3.78 5.69 7.11
CA ASP A 115 -2.38 5.84 7.56
C ASP A 115 -1.38 5.22 6.55
N TYR A 116 -1.76 4.09 5.94
CA TYR A 116 -0.94 3.48 4.89
C TYR A 116 -0.79 4.40 3.68
N THR A 117 -1.92 4.86 3.12
CA THR A 117 -1.91 5.70 1.91
C THR A 117 -1.17 7.01 2.17
N ALA A 118 -1.43 7.65 3.32
CA ALA A 118 -0.72 8.86 3.70
C ALA A 118 0.79 8.61 3.82
N GLY A 119 1.20 7.56 4.52
CA GLY A 119 2.62 7.21 4.65
C GLY A 119 3.29 6.89 3.32
N ALA A 120 2.62 6.17 2.42
CA ALA A 120 3.13 5.83 1.10
C ALA A 120 3.30 7.08 0.23
N VAL A 121 2.22 7.86 0.05
CA VAL A 121 2.25 9.05 -0.82
C VAL A 121 3.24 10.09 -0.30
N LEU A 122 3.20 10.41 0.98
CA LEU A 122 4.07 11.43 1.56
C LEU A 122 5.55 11.03 1.52
N SER A 123 5.86 9.75 1.68
CA SER A 123 7.26 9.30 1.59
C SER A 123 7.76 9.16 0.16
N ILE A 124 6.95 8.61 -0.75
CA ILE A 124 7.39 8.33 -2.13
C ILE A 124 7.40 9.61 -2.98
N ALA A 125 6.32 10.41 -2.90
CA ALA A 125 6.19 11.58 -3.74
C ALA A 125 6.85 12.85 -3.16
N PHE A 126 6.88 12.97 -1.83
CA PHE A 126 7.35 14.19 -1.16
C PHE A 126 8.58 13.98 -0.28
N ASN A 127 9.16 12.78 -0.30
CA ASN A 127 10.35 12.42 0.49
C ASN A 127 10.22 12.69 2.00
N LYS A 128 9.00 12.60 2.56
CA LYS A 128 8.74 12.80 3.98
C LYS A 128 9.00 11.51 4.78
N ASN A 129 9.49 11.64 6.00
CA ASN A 129 9.86 10.51 6.85
C ASN A 129 8.64 9.82 7.50
N TYR A 130 7.74 9.27 6.69
CA TYR A 130 6.60 8.48 7.14
C TYR A 130 6.73 7.02 6.69
N VAL A 131 6.36 6.10 7.59
CA VAL A 131 6.33 4.68 7.27
C VAL A 131 4.98 4.28 6.66
N ALA A 132 5.03 3.44 5.62
CA ALA A 132 3.87 2.85 4.99
C ALA A 132 3.78 1.36 5.36
N ILE A 133 2.71 0.96 6.04
CA ILE A 133 2.58 -0.39 6.60
C ILE A 133 1.40 -1.12 5.96
N ASP A 134 1.66 -1.83 4.87
CA ASP A 134 0.70 -2.72 4.20
C ASP A 134 0.74 -4.15 4.80
N GLY A 135 0.02 -5.08 4.17
CA GLY A 135 0.03 -6.50 4.55
C GLY A 135 1.38 -7.17 4.36
N ASN A 136 2.16 -6.79 3.35
CA ASN A 136 3.49 -7.31 3.08
C ASN A 136 4.48 -6.83 4.15
N VAL A 137 4.50 -5.52 4.40
CA VAL A 137 5.35 -4.92 5.44
C VAL A 137 5.03 -5.49 6.81
N LYS A 138 3.74 -5.67 7.17
CA LYS A 138 3.35 -6.34 8.43
C LYS A 138 3.93 -7.74 8.54
N ARG A 139 3.90 -8.52 7.47
CA ARG A 139 4.48 -9.88 7.44
C ARG A 139 5.99 -9.86 7.56
N VAL A 140 6.67 -9.04 6.77
CA VAL A 140 8.13 -8.88 6.81
C VAL A 140 8.56 -8.51 8.23
N MET A 141 7.96 -7.49 8.80
CA MET A 141 8.31 -7.01 10.14
C MET A 141 7.94 -7.98 11.26
N ALA A 142 6.83 -8.70 11.14
CA ALA A 142 6.49 -9.76 12.08
C ALA A 142 7.55 -10.86 12.12
N ARG A 143 8.09 -11.26 10.97
CA ARG A 143 9.19 -12.23 10.84
C ARG A 143 10.51 -11.66 11.35
N LEU A 144 10.85 -10.45 10.91
CA LEU A 144 12.08 -9.78 11.31
C LEU A 144 12.17 -9.60 12.83
N THR A 145 11.07 -9.20 13.47
CA THR A 145 11.01 -8.95 14.92
C THR A 145 10.60 -10.18 15.74
N GLY A 146 10.30 -11.31 15.11
CA GLY A 146 9.87 -12.54 15.77
C GLY A 146 8.49 -12.46 16.46
N ARG A 147 7.57 -11.63 15.95
CA ARG A 147 6.23 -11.42 16.52
C ARG A 147 5.19 -12.33 15.89
N LYS A 148 4.75 -13.36 16.61
CA LYS A 148 3.75 -14.33 16.11
C LYS A 148 2.34 -13.76 15.96
N LYS A 149 1.93 -12.80 16.80
CA LYS A 149 0.58 -12.21 16.79
C LYS A 149 0.66 -10.74 16.35
N LEU A 150 -0.27 -10.33 15.48
CA LEU A 150 -0.43 -8.92 15.06
C LEU A 150 -1.45 -8.19 15.95
N SER A 151 -1.30 -8.28 17.28
CA SER A 151 -2.08 -7.48 18.22
C SER A 151 -1.82 -5.97 18.03
N LYS A 152 -2.70 -5.11 18.56
CA LYS A 152 -2.51 -3.63 18.52
C LYS A 152 -1.14 -3.23 19.09
N TYR A 153 -0.73 -3.84 20.20
CA TYR A 153 0.60 -3.63 20.80
C TYR A 153 1.73 -3.97 19.83
N ASN A 154 1.67 -5.14 19.17
CA ASN A 154 2.72 -5.56 18.23
C ASN A 154 2.70 -4.71 16.96
N GLN A 155 1.56 -4.20 16.50
CA GLN A 155 1.49 -3.26 15.38
C GLN A 155 2.14 -1.91 15.73
N ASN A 156 1.92 -1.39 16.94
CA ASN A 156 2.59 -0.19 17.43
C ASN A 156 4.11 -0.41 17.55
N TYR A 157 4.54 -1.57 18.03
CA TYR A 157 5.96 -1.95 18.07
C TYR A 157 6.58 -1.98 16.67
N ILE A 158 5.88 -2.57 15.68
CA ILE A 158 6.33 -2.61 14.29
C ILE A 158 6.47 -1.17 13.74
N LYS A 159 5.49 -0.31 13.97
CA LYS A 159 5.53 1.10 13.55
C LYS A 159 6.73 1.84 14.18
N SER A 160 6.93 1.68 15.49
CA SER A 160 8.06 2.27 16.20
C SER A 160 9.41 1.74 15.69
N SER A 161 9.50 0.43 15.44
CA SER A 161 10.70 -0.18 14.87
C SER A 161 11.01 0.36 13.47
N LEU A 162 10.01 0.47 12.60
CA LEU A 162 10.18 1.02 11.25
C LEU A 162 10.65 2.48 11.29
N ASN A 163 10.06 3.31 12.16
CA ASN A 163 10.47 4.71 12.33
C ASN A 163 11.95 4.86 12.77
N LYS A 164 12.49 3.86 13.49
CA LYS A 164 13.91 3.85 13.87
C LYS A 164 14.85 3.43 12.72
N HIS A 165 14.32 2.70 11.74
CA HIS A 165 15.12 2.12 10.65
C HIS A 165 14.89 2.77 9.30
N ILE A 166 13.86 3.63 9.16
CA ILE A 166 13.60 4.35 7.92
C ILE A 166 14.83 5.16 7.50
N ASP A 167 15.17 5.06 6.23
CA ASP A 167 16.24 5.89 5.67
C ASP A 167 15.71 7.31 5.48
N LYS A 168 16.27 8.27 6.20
CA LYS A 168 15.80 9.67 6.18
C LYS A 168 16.09 10.39 4.86
N LYS A 169 17.03 9.89 4.08
CA LYS A 169 17.36 10.44 2.75
C LYS A 169 16.50 9.83 1.64
N ARG A 170 16.06 8.57 1.85
CA ARG A 170 15.32 7.78 0.87
C ARG A 170 14.10 7.07 1.50
N PRO A 171 13.20 7.82 2.21
CA PRO A 171 12.10 7.18 2.94
C PRO A 171 11.10 6.46 2.01
N GLY A 172 10.83 7.02 0.83
CA GLY A 172 9.98 6.41 -0.19
C GLY A 172 10.57 5.10 -0.71
N ASP A 173 11.86 5.07 -1.03
CA ASP A 173 12.54 3.86 -1.49
C ASP A 173 12.58 2.80 -0.39
N PHE A 174 12.78 3.18 0.87
CA PHE A 174 12.75 2.26 2.00
C PHE A 174 11.39 1.57 2.15
N ASN A 175 10.30 2.33 2.05
CA ASN A 175 8.95 1.77 2.09
C ASN A 175 8.68 0.83 0.90
N GLN A 176 9.03 1.27 -0.32
CA GLN A 176 8.89 0.45 -1.51
C GLN A 176 9.74 -0.82 -1.45
N ALA A 177 10.97 -0.74 -0.92
CA ALA A 177 11.85 -1.89 -0.75
C ALA A 177 11.26 -2.96 0.20
N LEU A 178 10.64 -2.55 1.30
CA LEU A 178 9.94 -3.47 2.19
C LEU A 178 8.72 -4.13 1.56
N MET A 179 7.95 -3.37 0.78
CA MET A 179 6.80 -3.90 0.03
C MET A 179 7.26 -4.89 -1.03
N GLU A 180 8.31 -4.55 -1.78
CA GLU A 180 8.90 -5.40 -2.84
C GLU A 180 9.49 -6.68 -2.25
N LEU A 181 10.24 -6.57 -1.15
CA LEU A 181 10.76 -7.73 -0.42
C LEU A 181 9.63 -8.66 0.02
N GLY A 182 8.53 -8.10 0.50
CA GLY A 182 7.34 -8.88 0.85
C GLY A 182 6.69 -9.54 -0.36
N ALA A 183 6.63 -8.86 -1.49
CA ALA A 183 6.00 -9.37 -2.69
C ALA A 183 6.82 -10.48 -3.38
N CYS A 184 8.16 -10.39 -3.39
CA CYS A 184 9.03 -11.22 -4.21
C CYS A 184 9.84 -12.26 -3.40
N ILE A 185 10.26 -11.94 -2.18
CA ILE A 185 11.19 -12.75 -1.39
C ILE A 185 10.53 -13.31 -0.12
N CYS A 186 9.98 -12.43 0.71
CA CYS A 186 9.40 -12.83 1.98
C CYS A 186 7.95 -13.31 1.81
N LEU A 187 7.74 -14.33 0.97
CA LEU A 187 6.43 -14.83 0.56
C LEU A 187 5.61 -15.40 1.75
N PRO A 188 4.25 -15.41 1.65
CA PRO A 188 3.38 -15.86 2.74
C PRO A 188 3.63 -17.30 3.20
N LYS A 189 3.73 -18.24 2.24
CA LYS A 189 3.84 -19.68 2.54
C LYS A 189 5.30 -20.15 2.56
N ILE A 190 6.04 -19.91 1.49
CA ILE A 190 7.41 -20.38 1.29
C ILE A 190 8.31 -19.18 1.01
N PRO A 191 8.87 -18.55 2.07
CA PRO A 191 9.76 -17.41 1.90
C PRO A 191 11.14 -17.85 1.40
N LEU A 192 11.73 -17.09 0.49
CA LEU A 192 13.05 -17.31 -0.10
C LEU A 192 14.15 -16.73 0.80
N CYS A 193 14.27 -17.26 2.02
CA CYS A 193 15.12 -16.67 3.06
C CYS A 193 16.61 -16.59 2.73
N LEU A 194 17.14 -17.53 1.91
CA LEU A 194 18.54 -17.50 1.48
C LEU A 194 18.85 -16.34 0.53
N GLN A 195 17.83 -15.86 -0.21
CA GLN A 195 17.94 -14.71 -1.11
C GLN A 195 17.62 -13.38 -0.43
N CYS A 196 17.20 -13.41 0.84
CA CYS A 196 16.75 -12.22 1.53
C CYS A 196 17.94 -11.37 1.99
N PRO A 197 18.03 -10.08 1.58
CA PRO A 197 19.18 -9.20 1.90
C PRO A 197 19.28 -8.87 3.39
N ILE A 198 18.22 -9.14 4.15
CA ILE A 198 18.14 -8.85 5.60
C ILE A 198 17.89 -10.09 6.44
N ASN A 199 18.21 -11.29 5.93
CA ASN A 199 18.01 -12.55 6.66
C ASN A 199 18.81 -12.64 7.95
N SER A 200 20.02 -12.09 8.00
CA SER A 200 20.89 -12.05 9.18
C SER A 200 20.26 -11.31 10.37
N TYR A 201 19.34 -10.40 10.11
CA TYR A 201 18.59 -9.67 11.13
C TYR A 201 17.27 -10.38 11.51
N CYS A 202 16.85 -11.41 10.76
CA CYS A 202 15.52 -11.98 10.87
C CYS A 202 15.40 -12.98 12.02
N GLN A 203 14.62 -12.63 13.06
CA GLN A 203 14.39 -13.51 14.21
C GLN A 203 13.63 -14.80 13.87
N ALA A 204 12.67 -14.73 12.92
CA ALA A 204 11.93 -15.91 12.50
C ALA A 204 12.82 -16.88 11.69
N TYR A 205 13.76 -16.38 10.89
CA TYR A 205 14.74 -17.19 10.18
C TYR A 205 15.72 -17.88 11.13
N LYS A 206 16.25 -17.14 12.11
CA LYS A 206 17.13 -17.70 13.16
C LYS A 206 16.48 -18.80 13.97
N ARG A 207 15.16 -18.78 14.10
CA ARG A 207 14.37 -19.82 14.79
C ARG A 207 13.97 -21.01 13.89
N GLY A 208 14.35 -21.00 12.61
CA GLY A 208 14.10 -22.09 11.67
C GLY A 208 12.68 -22.18 11.09
N ASN A 209 11.73 -21.33 11.50
CA ASN A 209 10.33 -21.44 11.11
C ASN A 209 9.67 -20.10 10.70
N PRO A 210 10.17 -19.41 9.67
CA PRO A 210 9.64 -18.10 9.27
C PRO A 210 8.19 -18.14 8.81
N SER A 211 7.68 -19.27 8.32
CA SER A 211 6.30 -19.44 7.86
C SER A 211 5.26 -19.31 9.00
N ASP A 212 5.67 -19.54 10.26
CA ASP A 212 4.82 -19.39 11.43
C ASP A 212 4.54 -17.94 11.83
N TYR A 213 5.19 -16.98 11.15
CA TYR A 213 5.10 -15.56 11.45
C TYR A 213 4.49 -14.75 10.31
N PRO A 214 3.46 -13.95 10.58
CA PRO A 214 2.60 -13.99 11.76
C PRO A 214 1.67 -15.22 11.71
N LYS A 215 1.22 -15.69 12.88
CA LYS A 215 0.14 -16.69 12.94
C LYS A 215 -1.11 -16.13 12.26
N LYS A 216 -1.72 -16.94 11.40
CA LYS A 216 -3.02 -16.61 10.83
C LYS A 216 -4.04 -16.44 11.94
N SER A 217 -4.81 -15.35 11.90
CA SER A 217 -5.99 -15.22 12.74
C SER A 217 -7.00 -16.30 12.37
N ILE A 218 -7.58 -16.96 13.35
CA ILE A 218 -8.72 -17.87 13.14
C ILE A 218 -9.86 -16.98 12.62
N LYS A 219 -10.27 -17.22 11.38
CA LYS A 219 -11.45 -16.53 10.82
C LYS A 219 -12.67 -16.96 11.63
N LYS A 220 -13.40 -16.00 12.20
CA LYS A 220 -14.73 -16.30 12.75
C LYS A 220 -15.57 -16.91 11.62
N LYS A 221 -16.29 -18.01 11.92
CA LYS A 221 -17.27 -18.55 10.98
C LYS A 221 -18.26 -17.45 10.62
N ILE A 222 -18.40 -17.16 9.34
CA ILE A 222 -19.43 -16.24 8.86
C ILE A 222 -20.75 -16.99 9.02
N PRO A 223 -21.75 -16.45 9.73
CA PRO A 223 -23.04 -17.10 9.84
C PRO A 223 -23.67 -17.17 8.44
N THR A 224 -24.23 -18.33 8.11
CA THR A 224 -24.95 -18.53 6.86
C THR A 224 -26.42 -18.16 7.11
N TYR A 225 -26.93 -17.20 6.35
CA TYR A 225 -28.34 -16.82 6.37
C TYR A 225 -29.02 -17.33 5.10
N LEU A 226 -30.19 -17.95 5.24
CA LEU A 226 -31.06 -18.30 4.12
C LEU A 226 -32.00 -17.11 3.87
N PHE A 227 -31.92 -16.55 2.68
CA PHE A 227 -32.87 -15.52 2.22
C PHE A 227 -33.81 -16.12 1.19
N VAL A 228 -35.11 -15.94 1.39
CA VAL A 228 -36.16 -16.28 0.39
C VAL A 228 -36.67 -14.96 -0.19
N GLY A 229 -36.52 -14.78 -1.50
CA GLY A 229 -37.02 -13.62 -2.22
C GLY A 229 -38.18 -14.03 -3.14
N GLY A 230 -39.30 -13.31 -3.11
CA GLY A 230 -40.40 -13.45 -4.06
C GLY A 230 -40.40 -12.31 -5.07
N VAL A 231 -40.59 -12.62 -6.37
CA VAL A 231 -40.83 -11.60 -7.39
C VAL A 231 -42.33 -11.49 -7.57
N VAL A 232 -42.90 -10.34 -7.19
CA VAL A 232 -44.30 -10.01 -7.47
C VAL A 232 -44.34 -9.27 -8.80
N LYS A 233 -45.03 -9.85 -9.82
CA LYS A 233 -45.31 -9.18 -11.08
C LYS A 233 -46.63 -8.43 -10.89
N VAL A 234 -46.58 -7.10 -10.94
CA VAL A 234 -47.76 -6.21 -10.99
C VAL A 234 -48.17 -6.00 -12.43
#